data_b7f30847c4bb692af6c7309e48c5381d
#
_entry.id   b7f30847c4bb692af6c7309e48c5381d
#
_cell.length_a   1.000
_cell.length_b   1.000
_cell.length_c   1.000
_cell.angle_alpha   90.00
_cell.angle_beta   90.00
_cell.angle_gamma   90.00
#
_symmetry.space_group_name_H-M   'P 1'
#
loop_
_entity.id
_entity.type
_entity.pdbx_description
1 polymer ?
#
loop_
_entity_poly.entity_id
_entity_poly.type
_entity_poly.pdbx_seq_one_letter_code
_entity_poly.pdbx_strand_id
1 'polypeptide(L)'
;MRDPKERLRDILEAIAPIDRYRRSDRLRQTLLDALLQQGFTLVNGQLVPPDPSCKDNIRQLYVHLRKEKLQEAGSWLRSVEDKVLPYFANGAEVNVRRIHPVLEFVDSQFKADLFRYASLLWSVPVSAGYGRRMRFLVWDEYNGKLIGLFALGDPVYNLRARDQWIGWGASDKNERLYHVMDAYVLGAVPPYSYLLGGKLVALLAASDEVREMFQKRYARQASVFRKVVREPHLVLLTTTSALGRSSLYNRLSVSGRRVFISVGFTEGWGHFHFSNGTFEQVKAYLREIGDPVVKQYKYGGGPNWRFRMVKRCLIHLGLSPDLLHHGIKREIFVVPLASNARAFLRGEETEPVYYEMPKDSLFEYFKHRWLLPRAARDQRYQAFNRESIRLSRRLNEEG
;
A
#
# COMPACT_ATOMS: atom_id res chain seq x y z
N MET A 1 -47.18 17.93 43.43
CA MET A 1 -47.03 17.28 42.11
C MET A 1 -45.69 17.64 41.51
N ARG A 2 -44.82 16.69 41.24
CA ARG A 2 -43.55 17.00 40.53
C ARG A 2 -43.84 17.52 39.11
N ASP A 3 -43.05 18.52 38.68
CA ASP A 3 -43.18 19.13 37.34
C ASP A 3 -43.11 18.02 36.26
N PRO A 4 -44.02 18.00 35.29
CA PRO A 4 -43.97 17.08 34.15
C PRO A 4 -42.65 17.09 33.40
N LYS A 5 -41.95 18.21 33.35
CA LYS A 5 -40.63 18.34 32.74
C LYS A 5 -39.53 17.60 33.52
N GLU A 6 -39.58 17.62 34.85
CA GLU A 6 -38.65 16.84 35.69
C GLU A 6 -38.89 15.32 35.54
N ARG A 7 -40.14 14.88 35.49
CA ARG A 7 -40.48 13.47 35.24
C ARG A 7 -39.97 13.02 33.88
N LEU A 8 -40.12 13.83 32.82
CA LEU A 8 -39.65 13.53 31.51
C LEU A 8 -38.10 13.40 31.48
N ARG A 9 -37.41 14.28 32.20
CA ARG A 9 -35.97 14.27 32.36
C ARG A 9 -35.48 12.99 33.08
N ASP A 10 -36.13 12.63 34.21
CA ASP A 10 -35.81 11.39 34.96
C ASP A 10 -36.01 10.15 34.09
N ILE A 11 -37.08 10.10 33.28
CA ILE A 11 -37.32 9.01 32.34
C ILE A 11 -36.25 8.95 31.28
N LEU A 12 -35.84 10.08 30.67
CA LEU A 12 -34.79 10.14 29.67
C LEU A 12 -33.43 9.73 30.24
N GLU A 13 -33.12 10.15 31.48
CA GLU A 13 -31.89 9.73 32.18
C GLU A 13 -31.89 8.23 32.53
N ALA A 14 -33.04 7.64 32.81
CA ALA A 14 -33.18 6.19 33.06
C ALA A 14 -33.09 5.35 31.75
N ILE A 15 -33.55 5.89 30.64
CA ILE A 15 -33.55 5.17 29.33
C ILE A 15 -32.18 5.27 28.67
N ALA A 16 -31.44 6.36 28.84
CA ALA A 16 -30.14 6.59 28.19
C ALA A 16 -29.09 5.45 28.38
N PRO A 17 -28.94 4.84 29.55
CA PRO A 17 -28.05 3.67 29.73
C PRO A 17 -28.49 2.46 28.95
N ILE A 18 -29.81 2.19 28.87
CA ILE A 18 -30.39 1.05 28.15
C ILE A 18 -30.16 1.21 26.65
N ASP A 19 -30.41 2.39 26.12
CA ASP A 19 -30.17 2.69 24.70
C ASP A 19 -28.69 2.61 24.33
N ARG A 20 -27.81 3.09 25.22
CA ARG A 20 -26.34 2.95 25.01
C ARG A 20 -25.93 1.48 25.01
N TYR A 21 -26.44 0.67 25.91
CA TYR A 21 -26.18 -0.76 25.96
C TYR A 21 -26.65 -1.45 24.67
N ARG A 22 -27.89 -1.19 24.23
CA ARG A 22 -28.43 -1.74 22.98
C ARG A 22 -27.63 -1.34 21.75
N ARG A 23 -27.11 -0.10 21.68
CA ARG A 23 -26.28 0.36 20.56
C ARG A 23 -24.91 -0.31 20.57
N SER A 24 -24.28 -0.44 21.74
CA SER A 24 -22.99 -1.13 21.86
C SER A 24 -23.10 -2.60 21.49
N ASP A 25 -24.16 -3.28 21.94
CA ASP A 25 -24.41 -4.69 21.58
C ASP A 25 -24.68 -4.86 20.09
N ARG A 26 -25.47 -3.97 19.48
CA ARG A 26 -25.71 -3.96 18.03
C ARG A 26 -24.43 -3.74 17.25
N LEU A 27 -23.58 -2.76 17.64
CA LEU A 27 -22.31 -2.52 16.98
C LEU A 27 -21.37 -3.73 17.13
N ARG A 28 -21.30 -4.32 18.31
CA ARG A 28 -20.53 -5.54 18.59
C ARG A 28 -20.91 -6.65 17.61
N GLN A 29 -22.22 -6.92 17.46
CA GLN A 29 -22.71 -7.94 16.54
C GLN A 29 -22.39 -7.59 15.09
N THR A 30 -22.61 -6.34 14.68
CA THR A 30 -22.29 -5.87 13.32
C THR A 30 -20.81 -6.09 12.97
N LEU A 31 -19.88 -5.81 13.91
CA LEU A 31 -18.45 -6.02 13.67
C LEU A 31 -18.12 -7.51 13.51
N LEU A 32 -18.69 -8.37 14.35
CA LEU A 32 -18.47 -9.82 14.26
C LEU A 32 -19.05 -10.39 12.96
N ASP A 33 -20.27 -10.02 12.60
CA ASP A 33 -20.93 -10.47 11.37
C ASP A 33 -20.15 -10.02 10.13
N ALA A 34 -19.64 -8.80 10.12
CA ALA A 34 -18.82 -8.28 9.02
C ALA A 34 -17.51 -9.06 8.84
N LEU A 35 -16.90 -9.53 9.93
CA LEU A 35 -15.71 -10.38 9.87
C LEU A 35 -16.05 -11.78 9.32
N LEU A 36 -17.14 -12.38 9.78
CA LEU A 36 -17.61 -13.69 9.29
C LEU A 36 -17.97 -13.64 7.80
N GLN A 37 -18.67 -12.59 7.36
CA GLN A 37 -19.02 -12.37 5.94
C GLN A 37 -17.80 -12.22 5.02
N GLN A 38 -16.68 -11.74 5.54
CA GLN A 38 -15.41 -11.68 4.81
C GLN A 38 -14.68 -13.03 4.74
N GLY A 39 -15.24 -14.09 5.33
CA GLY A 39 -14.66 -15.43 5.34
C GLY A 39 -13.68 -15.70 6.49
N PHE A 40 -13.58 -14.80 7.48
CA PHE A 40 -12.87 -15.11 8.72
C PHE A 40 -13.68 -16.07 9.57
N THR A 41 -13.00 -16.88 10.36
CA THR A 41 -13.61 -17.71 11.42
C THR A 41 -13.04 -17.30 12.77
N LEU A 42 -13.81 -17.51 13.83
CA LEU A 42 -13.36 -17.30 15.19
C LEU A 42 -13.08 -18.66 15.84
N VAL A 43 -11.85 -18.90 16.22
CA VAL A 43 -11.41 -20.12 16.92
C VAL A 43 -10.80 -19.70 18.25
N ASN A 44 -11.40 -20.10 19.36
CA ASN A 44 -10.96 -19.72 20.71
C ASN A 44 -10.77 -18.21 20.89
N GLY A 45 -11.66 -17.41 20.31
CA GLY A 45 -11.60 -15.94 20.35
C GLY A 45 -10.54 -15.29 19.46
N GLN A 46 -9.79 -16.07 18.69
CA GLN A 46 -8.83 -15.57 17.71
C GLN A 46 -9.43 -15.58 16.30
N LEU A 47 -9.12 -14.55 15.54
CA LEU A 47 -9.54 -14.42 14.15
C LEU A 47 -8.62 -15.28 13.27
N VAL A 48 -9.21 -16.20 12.52
CA VAL A 48 -8.50 -17.06 11.59
C VAL A 48 -8.96 -16.72 10.16
N PRO A 49 -8.04 -16.29 9.26
CA PRO A 49 -8.35 -16.02 7.87
C PRO A 49 -8.61 -17.33 7.11
N PRO A 50 -9.35 -17.27 6.00
CA PRO A 50 -9.37 -18.38 5.06
C PRO A 50 -7.94 -18.64 4.58
N ASP A 51 -7.61 -19.89 4.21
CA ASP A 51 -6.25 -20.32 3.87
C ASP A 51 -5.36 -19.20 3.28
N PRO A 52 -4.41 -18.65 4.05
CA PRO A 52 -3.59 -17.52 3.61
C PRO A 52 -2.48 -17.91 2.61
N SER A 53 -2.33 -19.19 2.31
CA SER A 53 -1.43 -19.67 1.25
C SER A 53 -2.03 -19.44 -0.14
N CYS A 54 -3.35 -19.41 -0.25
CA CYS A 54 -4.10 -19.13 -1.47
C CYS A 54 -4.21 -17.62 -1.70
N LYS A 55 -3.60 -17.13 -2.77
CA LYS A 55 -3.63 -15.70 -3.12
C LYS A 55 -5.02 -15.19 -3.45
N ASP A 56 -5.90 -16.04 -3.96
CA ASP A 56 -7.27 -15.65 -4.29
C ASP A 56 -8.09 -15.45 -3.01
N ASN A 57 -7.90 -16.28 -1.99
CA ASN A 57 -8.49 -16.05 -0.67
C ASN A 57 -8.05 -14.71 -0.09
N ILE A 58 -6.75 -14.37 -0.19
CA ILE A 58 -6.28 -13.05 0.27
C ILE A 58 -6.95 -11.92 -0.54
N ARG A 59 -7.13 -12.06 -1.86
CA ARG A 59 -7.84 -11.06 -2.68
C ARG A 59 -9.30 -10.89 -2.25
N GLN A 60 -9.98 -11.97 -1.95
CA GLN A 60 -11.38 -11.95 -1.48
C GLN A 60 -11.55 -11.13 -0.19
N LEU A 61 -10.60 -11.22 0.74
CA LEU A 61 -10.61 -10.41 1.96
C LEU A 61 -10.52 -8.90 1.71
N TYR A 62 -10.07 -8.47 0.52
CA TYR A 62 -9.98 -7.06 0.15
C TYR A 62 -11.15 -6.55 -0.70
N VAL A 63 -12.11 -7.40 -1.05
CA VAL A 63 -13.24 -7.03 -1.93
C VAL A 63 -14.03 -5.86 -1.34
N HIS A 64 -14.41 -5.93 -0.07
CA HIS A 64 -15.15 -4.85 0.60
C HIS A 64 -14.35 -3.54 0.66
N LEU A 65 -13.09 -3.59 1.08
CA LEU A 65 -12.23 -2.40 1.11
C LEU A 65 -12.03 -1.80 -0.27
N ARG A 66 -11.91 -2.63 -1.31
CA ARG A 66 -11.81 -2.18 -2.70
C ARG A 66 -13.10 -1.50 -3.14
N LYS A 67 -14.26 -2.07 -2.83
CA LYS A 67 -15.59 -1.48 -3.11
C LYS A 67 -15.72 -0.10 -2.44
N GLU A 68 -15.38 0.03 -1.16
CA GLU A 68 -15.36 1.32 -0.47
C GLU A 68 -14.47 2.35 -1.18
N LYS A 69 -13.25 1.95 -1.56
CA LYS A 69 -12.32 2.84 -2.26
C LYS A 69 -12.83 3.31 -3.62
N LEU A 70 -13.50 2.45 -4.35
CA LEU A 70 -14.14 2.82 -5.63
C LEU A 70 -15.33 3.75 -5.42
N GLN A 71 -16.17 3.50 -4.41
CA GLN A 71 -17.29 4.36 -4.05
C GLN A 71 -16.82 5.76 -3.59
N GLU A 72 -15.80 5.83 -2.70
CA GLU A 72 -15.17 7.09 -2.29
C GLU A 72 -14.60 7.89 -3.49
N ALA A 73 -14.17 7.19 -4.53
CA ALA A 73 -13.62 7.80 -5.73
C ALA A 73 -14.67 8.11 -6.82
N GLY A 74 -15.93 7.74 -6.65
CA GLY A 74 -16.92 7.68 -7.72
C GLY A 74 -17.15 9.01 -8.48
N SER A 75 -17.26 10.15 -7.78
CA SER A 75 -17.42 11.45 -8.43
C SER A 75 -16.17 11.86 -9.21
N TRP A 76 -15.00 11.64 -8.63
CA TRP A 76 -13.72 11.90 -9.29
C TRP A 76 -13.52 10.97 -10.50
N LEU A 77 -13.82 9.67 -10.39
CA LEU A 77 -13.70 8.71 -11.49
C LEU A 77 -14.51 9.18 -12.73
N ARG A 78 -15.77 9.58 -12.54
CA ARG A 78 -16.60 10.09 -13.64
C ARG A 78 -16.01 11.33 -14.34
N SER A 79 -15.22 12.13 -13.64
CA SER A 79 -14.61 13.35 -14.21
C SER A 79 -13.29 13.11 -14.93
N VAL A 80 -12.58 12.02 -14.62
CA VAL A 80 -11.22 11.78 -15.14
C VAL A 80 -11.07 10.55 -16.03
N GLU A 81 -11.95 9.55 -15.91
CA GLU A 81 -11.76 8.25 -16.55
C GLU A 81 -11.57 8.36 -18.08
N ASP A 82 -12.41 9.13 -18.78
CA ASP A 82 -12.29 9.30 -20.24
C ASP A 82 -11.00 10.03 -20.65
N LYS A 83 -10.43 10.84 -19.76
CA LYS A 83 -9.17 11.56 -20.00
C LYS A 83 -7.95 10.66 -19.81
N VAL A 84 -8.01 9.73 -18.87
CA VAL A 84 -6.84 8.88 -18.51
C VAL A 84 -6.84 7.53 -19.23
N LEU A 85 -8.02 6.99 -19.59
CA LEU A 85 -8.14 5.69 -20.23
C LEU A 85 -7.36 5.57 -21.56
N PRO A 86 -7.26 6.60 -22.43
CA PRO A 86 -6.45 6.53 -23.65
C PRO A 86 -4.97 6.24 -23.44
N TYR A 87 -4.45 6.46 -22.23
CA TYR A 87 -3.04 6.18 -21.89
C TYR A 87 -2.77 4.73 -21.50
N PHE A 88 -3.80 3.90 -21.40
CA PHE A 88 -3.66 2.45 -21.29
C PHE A 88 -3.66 1.83 -22.69
N ALA A 89 -2.75 0.90 -22.93
CA ALA A 89 -2.65 0.26 -24.24
C ALA A 89 -3.81 -0.74 -24.47
N ASN A 90 -4.28 -0.85 -25.72
CA ASN A 90 -4.87 -2.09 -26.19
C ASN A 90 -3.75 -3.11 -26.51
N GLY A 91 -4.07 -4.38 -26.51
CA GLY A 91 -3.09 -5.42 -26.83
C GLY A 91 -2.42 -5.25 -28.18
N ALA A 92 -3.19 -4.85 -29.20
CA ALA A 92 -2.71 -4.60 -30.55
C ALA A 92 -1.71 -3.41 -30.64
N GLU A 93 -1.71 -2.49 -29.68
CA GLU A 93 -0.77 -1.35 -29.63
C GLU A 93 0.59 -1.72 -29.07
N VAL A 94 0.75 -2.94 -28.49
CA VAL A 94 2.00 -3.36 -27.84
C VAL A 94 2.89 -4.15 -28.81
N ASN A 95 4.01 -3.56 -29.16
CA ASN A 95 5.08 -4.24 -29.90
C ASN A 95 6.22 -4.62 -28.97
N VAL A 96 6.27 -5.88 -28.54
CA VAL A 96 7.22 -6.37 -27.51
C VAL A 96 8.70 -6.16 -27.86
N ARG A 97 9.04 -6.04 -29.16
CA ARG A 97 10.42 -5.81 -29.61
C ARG A 97 10.81 -4.33 -29.55
N ARG A 98 9.81 -3.43 -29.56
CA ARG A 98 10.00 -1.97 -29.64
C ARG A 98 9.68 -1.26 -28.32
N ILE A 99 9.24 -1.98 -27.29
CA ILE A 99 9.05 -1.40 -25.95
C ILE A 99 10.34 -0.67 -25.54
N HIS A 100 10.18 0.58 -25.13
CA HIS A 100 11.26 1.39 -24.58
C HIS A 100 10.77 2.13 -23.31
N PRO A 101 11.16 1.67 -22.10
CA PRO A 101 10.63 2.23 -20.86
C PRO A 101 11.27 3.58 -20.52
N VAL A 102 10.41 4.55 -20.20
CA VAL A 102 10.80 5.86 -19.69
C VAL A 102 10.18 6.09 -18.34
N LEU A 103 10.98 6.63 -17.39
CA LEU A 103 10.53 7.02 -16.07
C LEU A 103 10.09 8.48 -16.06
N GLU A 104 8.89 8.73 -15.59
CA GLU A 104 8.37 10.07 -15.42
C GLU A 104 7.93 10.34 -13.99
N PHE A 105 8.41 11.44 -13.40
CA PHE A 105 7.99 11.86 -12.07
C PHE A 105 6.59 12.48 -12.09
N VAL A 106 5.77 12.15 -11.08
CA VAL A 106 4.42 12.69 -10.93
C VAL A 106 4.49 14.08 -10.30
N ASP A 107 4.44 15.11 -11.13
CA ASP A 107 4.58 16.52 -10.78
C ASP A 107 3.39 17.40 -11.21
N SER A 108 2.39 16.82 -11.89
CA SER A 108 1.17 17.51 -12.34
C SER A 108 -0.09 16.80 -11.87
N GLN A 109 -1.23 17.53 -11.90
CA GLN A 109 -2.52 16.96 -11.52
C GLN A 109 -2.92 15.82 -12.45
N PHE A 110 -2.73 15.96 -13.76
CA PHE A 110 -3.02 14.90 -14.73
C PHE A 110 -2.26 13.61 -14.43
N LYS A 111 -0.95 13.70 -14.18
CA LYS A 111 -0.12 12.54 -13.79
C LYS A 111 -0.57 11.93 -12.46
N ALA A 112 -1.00 12.77 -11.51
CA ALA A 112 -1.54 12.31 -10.24
C ALA A 112 -2.87 11.57 -10.41
N ASP A 113 -3.73 12.04 -11.30
CA ASP A 113 -5.00 11.38 -11.64
C ASP A 113 -4.76 10.05 -12.36
N LEU A 114 -3.85 10.00 -13.32
CA LEU A 114 -3.46 8.77 -13.99
C LEU A 114 -2.85 7.74 -13.01
N PHE A 115 -1.95 8.21 -12.12
CA PHE A 115 -1.38 7.36 -11.07
C PHE A 115 -2.47 6.79 -10.14
N ARG A 116 -3.40 7.64 -9.71
CA ARG A 116 -4.52 7.25 -8.84
C ARG A 116 -5.43 6.24 -9.53
N TYR A 117 -5.79 6.50 -10.80
CA TYR A 117 -6.63 5.61 -11.59
C TYR A 117 -5.98 4.23 -11.74
N ALA A 118 -4.71 4.19 -12.18
CA ALA A 118 -3.98 2.95 -12.34
C ALA A 118 -3.88 2.14 -11.03
N SER A 119 -3.70 2.81 -9.89
CA SER A 119 -3.62 2.14 -8.59
C SER A 119 -4.94 1.52 -8.12
N LEU A 120 -6.10 2.04 -8.59
CA LEU A 120 -7.42 1.48 -8.29
C LEU A 120 -7.73 0.21 -9.10
N LEU A 121 -6.96 -0.10 -10.14
CA LEU A 121 -7.13 -1.34 -10.92
C LEU A 121 -6.73 -2.59 -10.13
N TRP A 122 -5.92 -2.45 -9.09
CA TRP A 122 -5.38 -3.60 -8.37
C TRP A 122 -6.36 -4.19 -7.36
N SER A 123 -6.28 -5.52 -7.18
CA SER A 123 -7.15 -6.27 -6.27
C SER A 123 -6.90 -5.97 -4.79
N VAL A 124 -5.69 -5.53 -4.44
CA VAL A 124 -5.35 -5.08 -3.09
C VAL A 124 -5.16 -3.57 -3.13
N PRO A 125 -6.01 -2.80 -2.44
CA PRO A 125 -5.89 -1.35 -2.41
C PRO A 125 -4.54 -0.90 -1.84
N VAL A 126 -3.92 0.07 -2.50
CA VAL A 126 -2.64 0.62 -2.05
C VAL A 126 -2.83 1.65 -0.95
N SER A 127 -1.83 1.79 -0.08
CA SER A 127 -1.81 2.84 0.93
C SER A 127 -1.55 4.21 0.28
N ALA A 128 -1.89 5.29 1.00
CA ALA A 128 -1.56 6.64 0.55
C ALA A 128 -0.06 6.99 0.74
N GLY A 129 0.70 6.14 1.44
CA GLY A 129 2.03 6.46 1.93
C GLY A 129 1.99 7.58 2.97
N TYR A 130 3.11 7.92 3.57
CA TYR A 130 3.24 9.06 4.46
C TYR A 130 4.63 9.71 4.34
N GLY A 131 4.78 10.92 4.89
CA GLY A 131 6.04 11.64 4.87
C GLY A 131 6.50 12.05 3.47
N ARG A 132 7.79 11.90 3.20
CA ARG A 132 8.38 12.12 1.87
C ARG A 132 7.75 11.18 0.87
N ARG A 133 7.48 11.66 -0.33
CA ARG A 133 6.86 10.84 -1.39
C ARG A 133 7.46 11.14 -2.74
N MET A 134 7.77 10.06 -3.45
CA MET A 134 8.15 10.10 -4.86
C MET A 134 7.25 9.13 -5.60
N ARG A 135 6.53 9.61 -6.60
CA ARG A 135 5.64 8.81 -7.44
C ARG A 135 6.13 8.85 -8.87
N PHE A 136 6.18 7.70 -9.52
CA PHE A 136 6.67 7.55 -10.88
C PHE A 136 5.66 6.81 -11.73
N LEU A 137 5.52 7.26 -12.97
CA LEU A 137 4.89 6.55 -14.07
C LEU A 137 6.00 5.92 -14.93
N VAL A 138 5.76 4.71 -15.39
CA VAL A 138 6.64 4.00 -16.32
C VAL A 138 5.92 3.92 -17.66
N TRP A 139 6.44 4.61 -18.66
CA TRP A 139 5.86 4.69 -19.99
C TRP A 139 6.56 3.77 -20.98
N ASP A 140 5.83 3.29 -21.96
CA ASP A 140 6.40 2.79 -23.19
C ASP A 140 6.50 3.95 -24.18
N GLU A 141 7.70 4.48 -24.39
CA GLU A 141 7.94 5.60 -25.28
C GLU A 141 7.53 5.29 -26.71
N TYR A 142 7.62 4.03 -27.13
CA TYR A 142 7.27 3.61 -28.47
C TYR A 142 5.81 3.91 -28.86
N ASN A 143 4.88 3.69 -27.93
CA ASN A 143 3.45 3.87 -28.20
C ASN A 143 2.79 4.94 -27.31
N GLY A 144 3.54 5.57 -26.41
CA GLY A 144 3.05 6.58 -25.47
C GLY A 144 2.07 6.04 -24.42
N LYS A 145 2.15 4.74 -24.09
CA LYS A 145 1.24 4.09 -23.13
C LYS A 145 1.90 3.74 -21.80
N LEU A 146 1.08 3.68 -20.76
CA LEU A 146 1.52 3.36 -19.42
C LEU A 146 1.85 1.87 -19.27
N ILE A 147 3.10 1.55 -18.94
CA ILE A 147 3.53 0.19 -18.57
C ILE A 147 3.14 -0.11 -17.13
N GLY A 148 3.34 0.86 -16.24
CA GLY A 148 3.11 0.68 -14.82
C GLY A 148 3.47 1.89 -13.99
N LEU A 149 3.52 1.71 -12.68
CA LEU A 149 3.76 2.78 -11.73
C LEU A 149 4.40 2.25 -10.46
N PHE A 150 5.12 3.11 -9.78
CA PHE A 150 5.61 2.85 -8.43
C PHE A 150 5.66 4.13 -7.60
N ALA A 151 5.63 3.95 -6.29
CA ALA A 151 5.78 5.04 -5.34
C ALA A 151 6.66 4.65 -4.17
N LEU A 152 7.52 5.59 -3.80
CA LEU A 152 8.39 5.52 -2.64
C LEU A 152 7.88 6.49 -1.58
N GLY A 153 7.83 6.05 -0.33
CA GLY A 153 7.43 6.85 0.82
C GLY A 153 8.40 6.71 1.98
N ASP A 154 8.20 7.46 3.05
CA ASP A 154 8.96 7.24 4.26
C ASP A 154 8.67 5.83 4.81
N PRO A 155 9.70 5.09 5.25
CA PRO A 155 9.51 3.76 5.81
C PRO A 155 8.88 3.85 7.19
N VAL A 156 8.14 2.82 7.59
CA VAL A 156 7.68 2.71 8.99
C VAL A 156 8.88 2.69 9.93
N TYR A 157 8.76 3.41 11.05
CA TYR A 157 9.86 3.53 12.00
C TYR A 157 10.30 2.16 12.54
N ASN A 158 9.35 1.34 12.97
CA ASN A 158 9.61 -0.01 13.45
C ASN A 158 9.22 -1.07 12.42
N LEU A 159 10.23 -1.74 11.86
CA LEU A 159 10.07 -2.90 11.01
C LEU A 159 11.12 -3.93 11.38
N ARG A 160 10.77 -4.84 12.29
CA ARG A 160 11.70 -5.78 12.93
C ARG A 160 12.60 -6.51 11.93
N ALA A 161 12.05 -7.06 10.86
CA ALA A 161 12.80 -7.82 9.87
C ALA A 161 13.86 -6.97 9.15
N ARG A 162 13.52 -5.72 8.77
CA ARG A 162 14.48 -4.77 8.22
C ARG A 162 15.55 -4.41 9.24
N ASP A 163 15.12 -4.06 10.46
CA ASP A 163 16.00 -3.56 11.52
C ASP A 163 17.01 -4.65 11.91
N GLN A 164 16.60 -5.91 12.00
CA GLN A 164 17.48 -7.05 12.23
C GLN A 164 18.43 -7.31 11.05
N TRP A 165 17.95 -7.17 9.80
CA TRP A 165 18.81 -7.35 8.63
C TRP A 165 19.91 -6.28 8.57
N ILE A 166 19.60 -5.02 8.88
CA ILE A 166 20.58 -3.93 8.94
C ILE A 166 21.53 -4.16 10.13
N GLY A 167 21.00 -4.56 11.28
CA GLY A 167 21.74 -4.75 12.52
C GLY A 167 22.04 -3.45 13.27
N TRP A 168 21.23 -2.41 13.06
CA TRP A 168 21.41 -1.11 13.71
C TRP A 168 20.75 -1.01 15.08
N GLY A 169 21.28 -0.09 15.93
CA GLY A 169 20.68 0.30 17.18
C GLY A 169 19.61 1.39 17.01
N ALA A 170 18.99 1.79 18.11
CA ALA A 170 17.98 2.86 18.11
C ALA A 170 18.57 4.22 17.72
N SER A 171 19.82 4.51 18.13
CA SER A 171 20.52 5.75 17.77
C SER A 171 20.73 5.84 16.26
N ASP A 172 21.34 4.81 15.67
CA ASP A 172 21.65 4.75 14.24
C ASP A 172 20.37 4.86 13.40
N LYS A 173 19.32 4.14 13.81
CA LYS A 173 18.02 4.19 13.18
C LYS A 173 17.43 5.60 13.19
N ASN A 174 17.51 6.31 14.31
CA ASN A 174 17.03 7.69 14.39
C ASN A 174 17.76 8.64 13.44
N GLU A 175 19.02 8.40 13.19
CA GLU A 175 19.86 9.26 12.33
C GLU A 175 19.77 8.85 10.86
N ARG A 176 19.72 7.54 10.60
CA ARG A 176 19.97 7.01 9.25
C ARG A 176 18.74 6.44 8.54
N LEU A 177 17.58 6.33 9.21
CA LEU A 177 16.33 5.92 8.56
C LEU A 177 15.95 6.87 7.40
N TYR A 178 16.48 8.09 7.40
CA TYR A 178 16.34 9.07 6.33
C TYR A 178 16.86 8.55 4.97
N HIS A 179 17.83 7.65 4.96
CA HIS A 179 18.47 7.07 3.77
C HIS A 179 17.72 5.83 3.25
N VAL A 180 16.56 5.54 3.82
CA VAL A 180 15.70 4.41 3.46
C VAL A 180 14.36 4.93 2.94
N MET A 181 13.81 4.33 1.89
CA MET A 181 12.44 4.55 1.42
C MET A 181 11.67 3.23 1.35
N ASP A 182 10.35 3.31 1.51
CA ASP A 182 9.46 2.17 1.35
C ASP A 182 8.76 2.26 -0.01
N ALA A 183 8.92 1.23 -0.83
CA ALA A 183 8.19 1.11 -2.09
C ALA A 183 6.80 0.54 -1.80
N TYR A 184 5.87 1.43 -1.44
CA TYR A 184 4.52 1.08 -1.04
C TYR A 184 3.55 0.87 -2.22
N VAL A 185 3.95 1.26 -3.43
CA VAL A 185 3.26 0.97 -4.70
C VAL A 185 4.30 0.43 -5.67
N LEU A 186 4.08 -0.74 -6.24
CA LEU A 186 4.93 -1.36 -7.26
C LEU A 186 4.07 -2.26 -8.15
N GLY A 187 3.89 -1.90 -9.41
CA GLY A 187 3.17 -2.78 -10.29
C GLY A 187 3.01 -2.28 -11.72
N ALA A 188 2.72 -3.21 -12.62
CA ALA A 188 2.38 -2.95 -14.01
C ALA A 188 0.87 -2.96 -14.20
N VAL A 189 0.42 -2.26 -15.25
CA VAL A 189 -0.97 -2.27 -15.70
C VAL A 189 -1.13 -3.21 -16.91
N PRO A 190 -2.36 -3.72 -17.17
CA PRO A 190 -2.61 -4.44 -18.42
C PRO A 190 -2.44 -3.53 -19.66
N PRO A 191 -1.98 -4.09 -20.78
CA PRO A 191 -1.61 -5.48 -21.02
C PRO A 191 -0.19 -5.84 -20.60
N TYR A 192 0.65 -4.89 -20.19
CA TYR A 192 2.04 -5.11 -19.81
C TYR A 192 2.19 -6.02 -18.58
N SER A 193 1.19 -6.09 -17.71
CA SER A 193 1.18 -7.02 -16.58
C SER A 193 1.21 -8.49 -17.02
N TYR A 194 0.60 -8.84 -18.17
CA TYR A 194 0.68 -10.18 -18.76
C TYR A 194 2.09 -10.52 -19.26
N LEU A 195 2.85 -9.50 -19.64
CA LEU A 195 4.24 -9.59 -20.09
C LEU A 195 5.26 -9.54 -18.94
N LEU A 196 4.82 -9.82 -17.70
CA LEU A 196 5.62 -9.72 -16.49
C LEU A 196 6.14 -8.30 -16.21
N GLY A 197 5.47 -7.27 -16.72
CA GLY A 197 5.84 -5.86 -16.53
C GLY A 197 6.04 -5.46 -15.06
N GLY A 198 5.39 -6.14 -14.11
CA GLY A 198 5.64 -5.94 -12.69
C GLY A 198 7.09 -6.21 -12.25
N LYS A 199 7.82 -7.11 -12.95
CA LYS A 199 9.26 -7.33 -12.73
C LYS A 199 10.08 -6.13 -13.24
N LEU A 200 9.71 -5.59 -14.40
CA LEU A 200 10.34 -4.39 -14.95
C LEU A 200 10.18 -3.22 -13.98
N VAL A 201 8.95 -2.93 -13.57
CA VAL A 201 8.65 -1.83 -12.64
C VAL A 201 9.44 -1.98 -11.33
N ALA A 202 9.54 -3.20 -10.81
CA ALA A 202 10.32 -3.48 -9.60
C ALA A 202 11.83 -3.24 -9.79
N LEU A 203 12.39 -3.62 -10.93
CA LEU A 203 13.80 -3.34 -11.25
C LEU A 203 14.04 -1.84 -11.41
N LEU A 204 13.16 -1.15 -12.15
CA LEU A 204 13.28 0.30 -12.38
C LEU A 204 13.15 1.12 -11.10
N ALA A 205 12.40 0.65 -10.10
CA ALA A 205 12.35 1.30 -8.79
C ALA A 205 13.71 1.30 -8.06
N ALA A 206 14.61 0.37 -8.43
CA ALA A 206 15.97 0.27 -7.88
C ALA A 206 17.05 0.89 -8.79
N SER A 207 16.66 1.60 -9.86
CA SER A 207 17.59 2.16 -10.85
C SER A 207 18.34 3.39 -10.35
N ASP A 208 19.43 3.71 -11.03
CA ASP A 208 20.26 4.88 -10.76
C ASP A 208 19.48 6.18 -10.91
N GLU A 209 18.58 6.24 -11.91
CA GLU A 209 17.75 7.41 -12.17
C GLU A 209 16.81 7.74 -10.98
N VAL A 210 16.31 6.73 -10.29
CA VAL A 210 15.48 6.92 -9.09
C VAL A 210 16.31 7.43 -7.92
N ARG A 211 17.53 6.91 -7.75
CA ARG A 211 18.49 7.36 -6.75
C ARG A 211 18.92 8.82 -6.99
N GLU A 212 19.23 9.16 -8.23
CA GLU A 212 19.58 10.54 -8.61
C GLU A 212 18.43 11.51 -8.42
N MET A 213 17.20 11.08 -8.78
CA MET A 213 16.01 11.89 -8.54
C MET A 213 15.77 12.11 -7.03
N PHE A 214 16.02 11.09 -6.20
CA PHE A 214 15.96 11.23 -4.74
C PHE A 214 16.95 12.26 -4.24
N GLN A 215 18.21 12.16 -4.67
CA GLN A 215 19.27 13.08 -4.30
C GLN A 215 18.91 14.52 -4.73
N LYS A 216 18.54 14.71 -5.99
CA LYS A 216 18.14 16.02 -6.53
C LYS A 216 16.94 16.62 -5.78
N ARG A 217 15.95 15.81 -5.44
CA ARG A 217 14.71 16.27 -4.80
C ARG A 217 14.92 16.66 -3.34
N TYR A 218 15.74 15.91 -2.61
CA TYR A 218 15.92 16.10 -1.17
C TYR A 218 17.25 16.79 -0.80
N ALA A 219 18.08 17.17 -1.78
CA ALA A 219 19.22 18.02 -1.56
C ALA A 219 18.79 19.33 -0.87
N ARG A 220 19.50 19.74 0.15
CA ARG A 220 19.27 20.99 0.93
C ARG A 220 17.92 21.07 1.65
N GLN A 221 17.14 19.99 1.73
CA GLN A 221 15.92 19.96 2.52
C GLN A 221 16.22 19.63 3.99
N ALA A 222 15.81 20.53 4.89
CA ALA A 222 15.82 20.24 6.32
C ALA A 222 14.75 19.20 6.67
N SER A 223 15.07 18.28 7.56
CA SER A 223 14.05 17.32 8.07
C SER A 223 12.95 18.09 8.83
N VAL A 224 11.69 17.71 8.61
CA VAL A 224 10.53 18.39 9.21
C VAL A 224 10.59 18.39 10.74
N PHE A 225 11.05 17.28 11.35
CA PHE A 225 11.09 17.13 12.80
C PHE A 225 12.37 17.66 13.46
N ARG A 226 13.53 17.51 12.82
CA ARG A 226 14.82 17.87 13.43
C ARG A 226 15.45 19.13 12.87
N LYS A 227 14.88 19.70 11.79
CA LYS A 227 15.40 20.89 11.08
C LYS A 227 16.88 20.78 10.67
N VAL A 228 17.41 19.56 10.53
CA VAL A 228 18.77 19.27 10.13
C VAL A 228 18.81 19.00 8.63
N VAL A 229 19.70 19.68 7.92
CA VAL A 229 20.00 19.38 6.52
C VAL A 229 20.95 18.20 6.49
N ARG A 230 20.60 17.17 5.74
CA ARG A 230 21.40 15.95 5.56
C ARG A 230 21.67 15.75 4.08
N GLU A 231 22.78 15.16 3.78
CA GLU A 231 23.04 14.72 2.42
C GLU A 231 22.12 13.54 2.08
N PRO A 232 21.35 13.61 0.97
CA PRO A 232 20.33 12.63 0.66
C PRO A 232 20.91 11.43 -0.09
N HIS A 233 21.32 10.41 0.63
CA HIS A 233 21.73 9.12 0.07
C HIS A 233 20.57 8.13 0.14
N LEU A 234 20.04 7.66 -1.00
CA LEU A 234 19.10 6.56 -1.02
C LEU A 234 19.89 5.26 -1.13
N VAL A 235 20.02 4.52 -0.03
CA VAL A 235 20.86 3.31 0.01
C VAL A 235 20.07 2.01 0.13
N LEU A 236 18.80 2.11 0.54
CA LEU A 236 17.96 0.95 0.77
C LEU A 236 16.49 1.25 0.43
N LEU A 237 15.86 0.38 -0.32
CA LEU A 237 14.40 0.33 -0.40
C LEU A 237 13.88 -0.83 0.45
N THR A 238 12.68 -0.65 1.01
CA THR A 238 11.89 -1.74 1.59
C THR A 238 10.61 -1.91 0.78
N THR A 239 10.04 -3.09 0.79
CA THR A 239 8.68 -3.32 0.31
C THR A 239 8.09 -4.56 0.97
N THR A 240 6.76 -4.61 0.99
CA THR A 240 6.03 -5.75 1.55
C THR A 240 5.10 -6.31 0.47
N SER A 241 5.15 -7.62 0.28
CA SER A 241 4.27 -8.28 -0.69
C SER A 241 2.81 -8.13 -0.30
N ALA A 242 1.96 -7.76 -1.24
CA ALA A 242 0.52 -7.59 -0.99
C ALA A 242 -0.22 -8.93 -0.75
N LEU A 243 0.26 -10.03 -1.36
CA LEU A 243 -0.41 -11.34 -1.41
C LEU A 243 0.43 -12.45 -0.76
N GLY A 244 0.88 -12.24 0.48
CA GLY A 244 1.67 -13.22 1.19
C GLY A 244 3.08 -13.37 0.59
N ARG A 245 3.49 -14.58 0.22
CA ARG A 245 4.78 -14.84 -0.41
C ARG A 245 4.82 -14.34 -1.86
N SER A 246 5.87 -13.59 -2.22
CA SER A 246 6.02 -13.04 -3.57
C SER A 246 6.80 -13.96 -4.50
N SER A 247 6.13 -14.48 -5.51
CA SER A 247 6.82 -15.18 -6.61
C SER A 247 7.52 -14.21 -7.58
N LEU A 248 7.15 -12.93 -7.56
CA LEU A 248 7.75 -11.89 -8.38
C LEU A 248 9.12 -11.48 -7.83
N TYR A 249 9.16 -11.00 -6.60
CA TYR A 249 10.37 -10.43 -5.98
C TYR A 249 11.43 -11.49 -5.70
N ASN A 250 11.04 -12.69 -5.26
CA ASN A 250 11.96 -13.80 -4.98
C ASN A 250 12.76 -14.26 -6.21
N ARG A 251 12.37 -13.85 -7.42
CA ARG A 251 13.02 -14.24 -8.68
C ARG A 251 13.75 -13.08 -9.37
N LEU A 252 13.86 -11.92 -8.70
CA LEU A 252 14.54 -10.76 -9.26
C LEU A 252 16.04 -10.80 -8.94
N SER A 253 16.80 -11.31 -9.90
CA SER A 253 18.26 -11.29 -9.88
C SER A 253 18.76 -10.66 -11.17
N VAL A 254 19.78 -9.82 -11.08
CA VAL A 254 20.46 -9.17 -12.21
C VAL A 254 21.94 -9.51 -12.07
N SER A 255 22.56 -10.03 -13.13
CA SER A 255 23.98 -10.41 -13.17
C SER A 255 24.40 -11.31 -11.97
N GLY A 256 23.55 -12.28 -11.61
CA GLY A 256 23.80 -13.20 -10.49
C GLY A 256 23.48 -12.66 -9.10
N ARG A 257 23.29 -11.33 -8.94
CA ARG A 257 22.95 -10.68 -7.66
C ARG A 257 21.43 -10.63 -7.47
N ARG A 258 20.95 -11.03 -6.30
CA ARG A 258 19.56 -10.81 -5.91
C ARG A 258 19.32 -9.33 -5.64
N VAL A 259 18.38 -8.73 -6.37
CA VAL A 259 18.00 -7.33 -6.18
C VAL A 259 17.04 -7.19 -5.00
N PHE A 260 16.07 -8.09 -4.88
CA PHE A 260 15.13 -8.15 -3.77
C PHE A 260 15.51 -9.30 -2.83
N ILE A 261 15.82 -8.97 -1.59
CA ILE A 261 16.24 -9.94 -0.56
C ILE A 261 15.09 -10.10 0.44
N SER A 262 14.53 -11.30 0.55
CA SER A 262 13.53 -11.62 1.56
C SER A 262 14.17 -11.63 2.95
N VAL A 263 13.62 -10.88 3.89
CA VAL A 263 14.16 -10.73 5.24
C VAL A 263 13.21 -11.21 6.34
N GLY A 264 12.04 -11.70 5.96
CA GLY A 264 11.04 -12.22 6.89
C GLY A 264 9.61 -11.90 6.47
N PHE A 265 8.73 -11.98 7.44
CA PHE A 265 7.29 -11.77 7.24
C PHE A 265 6.74 -10.81 8.29
N THR A 266 5.64 -10.13 7.92
CA THR A 266 4.82 -9.39 8.90
C THR A 266 4.10 -10.37 9.82
N GLU A 267 3.74 -9.89 11.00
CA GLU A 267 3.04 -10.72 11.99
C GLU A 267 1.52 -10.81 11.77
N GLY A 268 1.00 -10.15 10.75
CA GLY A 268 -0.43 -10.24 10.41
C GLY A 268 -1.34 -9.32 11.23
N TRP A 269 -0.82 -8.22 11.76
CA TRP A 269 -1.62 -7.19 12.42
C TRP A 269 -2.08 -6.11 11.45
N GLY A 270 -3.31 -5.62 11.63
CA GLY A 270 -3.87 -4.56 10.78
C GLY A 270 -5.35 -4.29 11.06
N HIS A 271 -5.96 -3.43 10.25
CA HIS A 271 -7.35 -3.03 10.42
C HIS A 271 -8.14 -3.01 9.09
N PHE A 272 -7.58 -3.56 8.00
CA PHE A 272 -8.21 -3.53 6.69
C PHE A 272 -9.54 -4.30 6.64
N HIS A 273 -9.70 -5.30 7.48
CA HIS A 273 -10.90 -6.13 7.61
C HIS A 273 -12.03 -5.44 8.39
N PHE A 274 -11.76 -4.29 9.02
CA PHE A 274 -12.79 -3.37 9.52
C PHE A 274 -13.16 -2.37 8.42
N SER A 275 -13.71 -2.88 7.33
CA SER A 275 -14.20 -2.19 6.13
C SER A 275 -15.73 -2.37 6.00
N ASN A 276 -16.31 -2.02 4.87
CA ASN A 276 -17.75 -2.14 4.61
C ASN A 276 -18.60 -1.27 5.56
N GLY A 277 -18.21 0.01 5.72
CA GLY A 277 -18.92 0.96 6.59
C GLY A 277 -18.70 0.75 8.09
N THR A 278 -18.07 -0.35 8.52
CA THR A 278 -17.85 -0.64 9.95
C THR A 278 -16.94 0.38 10.61
N PHE A 279 -15.95 0.92 9.88
CA PHE A 279 -15.06 1.93 10.44
C PHE A 279 -15.78 3.25 10.78
N GLU A 280 -16.72 3.70 9.96
CA GLU A 280 -17.51 4.90 10.26
C GLU A 280 -18.43 4.68 11.48
N GLN A 281 -18.96 3.48 11.65
CA GLN A 281 -19.72 3.10 12.86
C GLN A 281 -18.83 3.11 14.11
N VAL A 282 -17.61 2.56 14.02
CA VAL A 282 -16.59 2.64 15.09
C VAL A 282 -16.32 4.09 15.49
N LYS A 283 -16.13 4.95 14.51
CA LYS A 283 -15.84 6.36 14.72
C LYS A 283 -17.03 7.12 15.32
N ALA A 284 -18.25 6.84 14.86
CA ALA A 284 -19.48 7.40 15.42
C ALA A 284 -19.66 7.00 16.88
N TYR A 285 -19.51 5.72 17.20
CA TYR A 285 -19.61 5.19 18.56
C TYR A 285 -18.57 5.83 19.50
N LEU A 286 -17.31 5.90 19.09
CA LEU A 286 -16.24 6.54 19.90
C LEU A 286 -16.50 8.02 20.16
N ARG A 287 -17.13 8.74 19.20
CA ARG A 287 -17.56 10.13 19.39
C ARG A 287 -18.68 10.23 20.42
N GLU A 288 -19.66 9.36 20.31
CA GLU A 288 -20.83 9.34 21.23
C GLU A 288 -20.41 9.10 22.68
N ILE A 289 -19.47 8.16 22.91
CA ILE A 289 -18.94 7.90 24.25
C ILE A 289 -17.87 8.89 24.72
N GLY A 290 -17.50 9.87 23.88
CA GLY A 290 -16.50 10.89 24.21
C GLY A 290 -15.06 10.37 24.33
N ASP A 291 -14.70 9.25 23.65
CA ASP A 291 -13.35 8.71 23.75
C ASP A 291 -12.30 9.69 23.21
N PRO A 292 -11.22 9.96 23.98
CA PRO A 292 -10.19 10.94 23.59
C PRO A 292 -9.48 10.63 22.28
N VAL A 293 -9.45 9.35 21.85
CA VAL A 293 -8.80 8.94 20.60
C VAL A 293 -9.38 9.67 19.38
N VAL A 294 -10.65 10.04 19.43
CA VAL A 294 -11.31 10.79 18.34
C VAL A 294 -10.76 12.20 18.18
N LYS A 295 -10.35 12.85 19.28
CA LYS A 295 -9.75 14.20 19.28
C LYS A 295 -8.32 14.17 18.71
N GLN A 296 -7.55 13.10 18.98
CA GLN A 296 -6.19 12.92 18.49
C GLN A 296 -6.11 12.82 16.97
N TYR A 297 -7.20 12.41 16.33
CA TYR A 297 -7.30 12.32 14.86
C TYR A 297 -7.14 13.69 14.17
N LYS A 298 -7.65 14.78 14.71
CA LYS A 298 -7.59 16.13 14.12
C LYS A 298 -6.18 16.74 14.08
N TYR A 299 -5.25 16.24 14.90
CA TYR A 299 -3.93 16.84 15.12
C TYR A 299 -2.76 15.88 14.81
N GLY A 300 -2.86 15.11 13.74
CA GLY A 300 -1.76 14.28 13.27
C GLY A 300 -1.60 12.97 14.04
N GLY A 301 -2.66 12.18 14.14
CA GLY A 301 -2.68 10.87 14.82
C GLY A 301 -1.68 9.82 14.30
N GLY A 302 -0.85 10.19 13.32
CA GLY A 302 0.15 9.31 12.70
C GLY A 302 -0.47 8.20 11.84
N PRO A 303 0.35 7.35 11.18
CA PRO A 303 -0.11 6.37 10.20
C PRO A 303 -1.05 5.31 10.79
N ASN A 304 -1.01 5.08 12.10
CA ASN A 304 -1.77 4.02 12.77
C ASN A 304 -3.04 4.52 13.50
N TRP A 305 -3.56 5.71 13.15
CA TRP A 305 -4.71 6.28 13.85
C TRP A 305 -5.99 5.42 13.74
N ARG A 306 -6.28 4.84 12.57
CA ARG A 306 -7.41 3.91 12.39
C ARG A 306 -7.26 2.67 13.26
N PHE A 307 -6.07 2.08 13.28
CA PHE A 307 -5.75 0.93 14.12
C PHE A 307 -6.04 1.21 15.61
N ARG A 308 -5.61 2.39 16.11
CA ARG A 308 -5.87 2.80 17.51
C ARG A 308 -7.35 3.00 17.79
N MET A 309 -8.10 3.61 16.86
CA MET A 309 -9.54 3.79 17.02
C MET A 309 -10.27 2.45 17.09
N VAL A 310 -10.00 1.53 16.16
CA VAL A 310 -10.59 0.19 16.19
C VAL A 310 -10.23 -0.53 17.48
N LYS A 311 -8.96 -0.50 17.90
CA LYS A 311 -8.53 -1.11 19.17
C LYS A 311 -9.31 -0.57 20.37
N ARG A 312 -9.48 0.73 20.47
CA ARG A 312 -10.26 1.37 21.55
C ARG A 312 -11.72 0.96 21.52
N CYS A 313 -12.33 0.94 20.33
CA CYS A 313 -13.72 0.51 20.16
C CYS A 313 -13.90 -0.94 20.60
N LEU A 314 -13.05 -1.86 20.16
CA LEU A 314 -13.11 -3.27 20.58
C LEU A 314 -13.08 -3.41 22.12
N ILE A 315 -12.18 -2.69 22.79
CA ILE A 315 -12.10 -2.70 24.27
C ILE A 315 -13.41 -2.20 24.90
N HIS A 316 -13.99 -1.09 24.42
CA HIS A 316 -15.28 -0.57 24.93
C HIS A 316 -16.44 -1.52 24.70
N LEU A 317 -16.40 -2.31 23.63
CA LEU A 317 -17.42 -3.31 23.31
C LEU A 317 -17.20 -4.67 24.03
N GLY A 318 -16.18 -4.79 24.89
CA GLY A 318 -15.82 -6.06 25.53
C GLY A 318 -15.31 -7.12 24.55
N LEU A 319 -14.79 -6.69 23.39
CA LEU A 319 -14.16 -7.56 22.39
C LEU A 319 -12.65 -7.57 22.55
N SER A 320 -12.02 -8.71 22.24
CA SER A 320 -10.56 -8.81 22.28
C SER A 320 -9.91 -7.90 21.23
N PRO A 321 -8.90 -7.11 21.59
CA PRO A 321 -8.04 -6.40 20.63
C PRO A 321 -7.33 -7.34 19.64
N ASP A 322 -7.26 -8.65 19.94
CA ASP A 322 -6.67 -9.65 19.04
C ASP A 322 -7.47 -9.85 17.74
N LEU A 323 -8.71 -9.34 17.68
CA LEU A 323 -9.45 -9.24 16.42
C LEU A 323 -8.72 -8.34 15.38
N LEU A 324 -7.73 -7.54 15.79
CA LEU A 324 -6.82 -6.83 14.88
C LEU A 324 -5.70 -7.71 14.32
N HIS A 325 -5.51 -8.92 14.85
CA HIS A 325 -4.59 -9.91 14.33
C HIS A 325 -5.30 -10.74 13.25
N HIS A 326 -5.20 -10.31 11.99
CA HIS A 326 -5.83 -10.97 10.87
C HIS A 326 -5.07 -12.20 10.34
N GLY A 327 -3.90 -12.53 10.90
CA GLY A 327 -3.13 -13.73 10.57
C GLY A 327 -2.45 -13.80 9.20
N ILE A 328 -2.68 -12.83 8.29
CA ILE A 328 -2.10 -12.82 6.95
C ILE A 328 -0.66 -12.33 7.02
N LYS A 329 0.27 -13.26 6.89
CA LYS A 329 1.70 -12.95 6.86
C LYS A 329 2.13 -12.51 5.46
N ARG A 330 2.75 -11.34 5.36
CA ARG A 330 3.26 -10.76 4.11
C ARG A 330 4.77 -10.77 4.13
N GLU A 331 5.36 -11.22 3.03
CA GLU A 331 6.81 -11.29 2.89
C GLU A 331 7.40 -9.87 2.76
N ILE A 332 8.44 -9.61 3.54
CA ILE A 332 9.15 -8.33 3.59
C ILE A 332 10.45 -8.46 2.81
N PHE A 333 10.70 -7.48 1.95
CA PHE A 333 11.90 -7.40 1.15
C PHE A 333 12.70 -6.14 1.45
N VAL A 334 13.99 -6.27 1.37
CA VAL A 334 14.95 -5.16 1.29
C VAL A 334 15.62 -5.19 -0.08
N VAL A 335 15.92 -4.00 -0.60
CA VAL A 335 16.58 -3.78 -1.89
C VAL A 335 17.77 -2.88 -1.65
N PRO A 336 18.97 -3.46 -1.40
CA PRO A 336 20.18 -2.68 -1.23
C PRO A 336 20.57 -2.03 -2.56
N LEU A 337 20.74 -0.71 -2.56
CA LEU A 337 21.23 0.06 -3.71
C LEU A 337 22.75 0.27 -3.66
N ALA A 338 23.37 -0.01 -2.51
CA ALA A 338 24.80 0.05 -2.29
C ALA A 338 25.32 -1.29 -1.73
N SER A 339 26.54 -1.66 -2.08
CA SER A 339 27.19 -2.88 -1.62
C SER A 339 27.45 -2.86 -0.11
N ASN A 340 27.76 -1.69 0.42
CA ASN A 340 27.98 -1.40 1.84
C ASN A 340 26.76 -0.83 2.56
N ALA A 341 25.55 -0.98 2.02
CA ALA A 341 24.30 -0.39 2.57
C ALA A 341 24.12 -0.64 4.08
N ARG A 342 24.46 -1.84 4.57
CA ARG A 342 24.35 -2.18 5.99
C ARG A 342 25.36 -1.42 6.84
N ALA A 343 26.64 -1.38 6.45
CA ALA A 343 27.70 -0.66 7.16
C ALA A 343 27.42 0.85 7.18
N PHE A 344 27.00 1.41 6.03
CA PHE A 344 26.58 2.80 5.94
C PHE A 344 25.41 3.09 6.90
N LEU A 345 24.36 2.26 6.90
CA LEU A 345 23.17 2.45 7.77
C LEU A 345 23.47 2.26 9.26
N ARG A 346 24.52 1.53 9.64
CA ARG A 346 25.01 1.43 11.03
C ARG A 346 26.00 2.54 11.40
N GLY A 347 26.37 3.40 10.48
CA GLY A 347 27.34 4.48 10.72
C GLY A 347 28.80 4.04 10.74
N GLU A 348 29.09 2.83 10.33
CA GLU A 348 30.45 2.28 10.22
C GLU A 348 31.19 2.84 9.01
N GLU A 349 30.43 3.25 7.99
CA GLU A 349 30.95 3.90 6.77
C GLU A 349 30.20 5.20 6.50
N THR A 350 30.89 6.18 5.95
CA THR A 350 30.36 7.53 5.70
C THR A 350 29.80 7.70 4.30
N GLU A 351 30.31 6.93 3.33
CA GLU A 351 29.92 7.03 1.93
C GLU A 351 29.35 5.72 1.41
N PRO A 352 28.24 5.74 0.66
CA PRO A 352 27.68 4.53 0.06
C PRO A 352 28.42 4.17 -1.24
N VAL A 353 28.75 2.89 -1.39
CA VAL A 353 29.29 2.31 -2.62
C VAL A 353 28.16 1.73 -3.44
N TYR A 354 27.60 2.54 -4.33
CA TYR A 354 26.42 2.16 -5.09
C TYR A 354 26.69 1.07 -6.12
N TYR A 355 25.67 0.24 -6.36
CA TYR A 355 25.64 -0.62 -7.54
C TYR A 355 25.31 0.23 -8.77
N GLU A 356 25.91 -0.12 -9.90
CA GLU A 356 25.53 0.44 -11.20
C GLU A 356 24.27 -0.29 -11.71
N MET A 357 23.17 0.45 -11.80
CA MET A 357 21.86 -0.08 -12.20
C MET A 357 21.13 0.91 -13.13
N PRO A 358 21.73 1.31 -14.27
CA PRO A 358 21.09 2.21 -15.21
C PRO A 358 19.84 1.55 -15.82
N LYS A 359 18.75 2.32 -15.97
CA LYS A 359 17.43 1.82 -16.40
C LYS A 359 17.50 1.02 -17.71
N ASP A 360 18.35 1.45 -18.64
CA ASP A 360 18.44 0.81 -19.95
C ASP A 360 19.08 -0.58 -19.87
N SER A 361 20.11 -0.75 -19.05
CA SER A 361 20.71 -2.04 -18.74
C SER A 361 19.74 -2.97 -18.03
N LEU A 362 18.97 -2.45 -17.08
CA LEU A 362 17.92 -3.23 -16.39
C LEU A 362 16.81 -3.65 -17.36
N PHE A 363 16.44 -2.76 -18.30
CA PHE A 363 15.44 -3.08 -19.30
C PHE A 363 15.93 -4.14 -20.29
N GLU A 364 17.13 -4.03 -20.84
CA GLU A 364 17.68 -5.03 -21.76
C GLU A 364 17.80 -6.41 -21.06
N TYR A 365 18.22 -6.43 -19.79
CA TYR A 365 18.21 -7.66 -19.01
C TYR A 365 16.78 -8.23 -18.86
N PHE A 366 15.80 -7.39 -18.50
CA PHE A 366 14.39 -7.80 -18.40
C PHE A 366 13.85 -8.31 -19.73
N LYS A 367 14.14 -7.62 -20.83
CA LYS A 367 13.68 -7.93 -22.18
C LYS A 367 14.10 -9.33 -22.60
N HIS A 368 15.38 -9.64 -22.47
CA HIS A 368 15.92 -10.93 -22.86
C HIS A 368 15.53 -12.05 -21.89
N ARG A 369 15.54 -11.77 -20.58
CA ARG A 369 15.30 -12.80 -19.56
C ARG A 369 13.84 -13.16 -19.40
N TRP A 370 12.93 -12.18 -19.55
CA TRP A 370 11.51 -12.37 -19.21
C TRP A 370 10.54 -11.94 -20.29
N LEU A 371 10.70 -10.76 -20.88
CA LEU A 371 9.72 -10.18 -21.80
C LEU A 371 9.55 -11.02 -23.06
N LEU A 372 10.61 -11.24 -23.83
CA LEU A 372 10.56 -11.98 -25.08
C LEU A 372 10.14 -13.44 -24.88
N PRO A 373 10.72 -14.20 -23.91
CA PRO A 373 10.26 -15.55 -23.62
C PRO A 373 8.82 -15.62 -23.13
N ARG A 374 8.34 -14.58 -22.41
CA ARG A 374 6.95 -14.53 -21.95
C ARG A 374 6.00 -14.26 -23.10
N ALA A 375 6.30 -13.29 -23.95
CA ALA A 375 5.47 -12.95 -25.11
C ALA A 375 5.35 -14.13 -26.10
N ALA A 376 6.39 -14.93 -26.25
CA ALA A 376 6.35 -16.14 -27.09
C ALA A 376 5.40 -17.22 -26.56
N ARG A 377 5.20 -17.30 -25.24
CA ARG A 377 4.40 -18.37 -24.60
C ARG A 377 2.98 -17.94 -24.22
N ASP A 378 2.74 -16.65 -24.04
CA ASP A 378 1.48 -16.13 -23.52
C ASP A 378 0.98 -14.97 -24.37
N GLN A 379 -0.04 -15.24 -25.18
CA GLN A 379 -0.62 -14.31 -26.16
C GLN A 379 -1.77 -13.48 -25.55
N ARG A 380 -2.14 -13.67 -24.28
CA ARG A 380 -3.26 -12.98 -23.64
C ARG A 380 -3.14 -11.45 -23.69
N TYR A 381 -1.92 -10.91 -23.71
CA TYR A 381 -1.71 -9.48 -23.83
C TYR A 381 -2.25 -8.91 -25.14
N GLN A 382 -2.21 -9.66 -26.25
CA GLN A 382 -2.68 -9.20 -27.58
C GLN A 382 -4.21 -9.01 -27.63
N ALA A 383 -4.95 -9.88 -26.92
CA ALA A 383 -6.41 -9.82 -26.85
C ALA A 383 -6.94 -8.76 -25.87
N PHE A 384 -6.08 -8.08 -25.14
CA PHE A 384 -6.51 -7.12 -24.12
C PHE A 384 -7.13 -5.88 -24.75
N ASN A 385 -8.31 -5.51 -24.23
CA ASN A 385 -9.01 -4.27 -24.59
C ASN A 385 -9.05 -3.35 -23.36
N ARG A 386 -8.58 -2.11 -23.49
CA ARG A 386 -8.57 -1.11 -22.41
C ARG A 386 -9.95 -0.78 -21.84
N GLU A 387 -11.02 -0.95 -22.63
CA GLU A 387 -12.38 -0.75 -22.15
C GLU A 387 -12.76 -1.72 -20.99
N SER A 388 -12.08 -2.87 -20.89
CA SER A 388 -12.29 -3.84 -19.80
C SER A 388 -11.84 -3.36 -18.43
N ILE A 389 -11.02 -2.31 -18.37
CA ILE A 389 -10.56 -1.71 -17.11
C ILE A 389 -11.32 -0.45 -16.71
N ARG A 390 -12.43 -0.11 -17.38
CA ARG A 390 -13.30 0.98 -16.95
C ARG A 390 -13.85 0.71 -15.55
N LEU A 391 -13.49 1.59 -14.61
CA LEU A 391 -13.90 1.47 -13.21
C LEU A 391 -15.31 2.00 -12.99
N SER A 392 -15.77 2.96 -13.78
CA SER A 392 -17.14 3.50 -13.72
C SER A 392 -18.21 2.44 -13.99
N ARG A 393 -17.96 1.47 -14.88
CA ARG A 393 -18.86 0.33 -15.12
C ARG A 393 -18.99 -0.55 -13.87
N ARG A 394 -17.87 -0.82 -13.20
CA ARG A 394 -17.86 -1.64 -11.96
C ARG A 394 -18.62 -0.97 -10.82
N LEU A 395 -18.59 0.37 -10.73
CA LEU A 395 -19.38 1.12 -9.75
C LEU A 395 -20.89 0.91 -9.97
N ASN A 396 -21.34 0.81 -11.22
CA ASN A 396 -22.76 0.63 -11.55
C ASN A 396 -23.23 -0.83 -11.40
N GLU A 397 -22.34 -1.81 -11.56
CA GLU A 397 -22.66 -3.25 -11.40
C GLU A 397 -22.67 -3.69 -9.93
N GLU A 398 -21.95 -2.98 -9.06
CA GLU A 398 -21.77 -3.31 -7.65
C GLU A 398 -22.60 -2.41 -6.69
N GLY A 399 -23.33 -1.41 -7.22
CA GLY A 399 -24.25 -0.51 -6.50
C GLY A 399 -25.65 -1.08 -6.46
#